data_569e18deb52b8e453016a97533723560
#
_entry.id   569e18deb52b8e453016a97533723560
#
_cell.length_a   1.000
_cell.length_b   1.000
_cell.length_c   1.000
_cell.angle_alpha   90.00
_cell.angle_beta   90.00
_cell.angle_gamma   90.00
#
_symmetry.space_group_name_H-M   'P 1'
#
loop_
_entity.id
_entity.type
_entity.pdbx_description
1 polymer ?
#
loop_
_entity_poly.entity_id
_entity_poly.type
_entity_poly.pdbx_seq_one_letter_code
_entity_poly.pdbx_strand_id
1 'polypeptide(L)'
;MDYETKVFPHTGGYGRYNRVVVVFSWFPNFAVMLNLFSDVFYTVIPDFYHCKPDPRLLPSAFLPSNFSRQGYLNLTIPWLNGSGLSHCELFKYPPNASDFSEKLSRQRVSCTVGWEYGQVAGLHSNFVTEWDLVCSDFWKIPLQHICFMTGWILGYILLGTLCDWLGRRRCFLLSISLSSLLGVAVCLSNSVVVFLLLRLSQGAMLAGVFLSSYIARLELCDPPHRLMVAMISGFFAIFAELLLPGLAVLCRDWPVLQAVATVPLLLLLSYWCCASVFPESPRWLLATAQIHQVKRSLQEFSGRNGVCLRDEIYPGETLLSEIDSAYGEDCRPAYSSVLELRRTRVIWKNCLILSFTLFIGTGIQYCFTRNLHGYSSNFYFVYFLRVITGALACIFICLSVDHFGRRGMLLLSAIITGLSSLLLLALTQYLQGGLVLVLSVVGLLFSQALAMLSAFFACEVMPTVVRGGCLGLVLAAGCVGMAASSLMELQNNSGYFLHHVVFASFAVLSVLCIMLLPESKRKPLPDSLKDGESQRRPSLFLSRPDRDNLPLLCARPPSSDYNPDNYSRLVSATRRMLTKDNLPYRTAVPTRSPLLSHSETQGQENEVIA
;
A
#
# COMPACT_ATOMS: atom_id res chain seq x y z
N MET A 1 8.78 14.69 25.66
CA MET A 1 7.54 15.50 25.61
C MET A 1 6.57 14.77 24.68
N ASP A 2 5.34 14.50 25.10
CA ASP A 2 4.36 13.79 24.27
C ASP A 2 3.74 14.76 23.26
N TYR A 3 3.96 14.51 21.95
CA TYR A 3 3.47 15.38 20.89
C TYR A 3 1.94 15.44 20.81
N GLU A 4 1.25 14.30 20.96
CA GLU A 4 -0.21 14.26 20.76
C GLU A 4 -1.00 14.90 21.87
N THR A 5 -0.54 14.79 23.12
CA THR A 5 -1.25 15.33 24.29
C THR A 5 -0.90 16.78 24.56
N LYS A 6 0.37 17.19 24.34
CA LYS A 6 0.86 18.51 24.73
C LYS A 6 1.00 19.48 23.56
N VAL A 7 1.45 19.04 22.39
CA VAL A 7 1.79 19.93 21.27
C VAL A 7 0.66 20.06 20.25
N PHE A 8 0.09 18.91 19.86
CA PHE A 8 -0.90 18.85 18.78
C PHE A 8 -2.18 19.67 19.03
N PRO A 9 -2.75 19.74 20.25
CA PRO A 9 -3.90 20.61 20.53
C PRO A 9 -3.61 22.09 20.30
N HIS A 10 -2.40 22.56 20.64
CA HIS A 10 -1.98 23.96 20.47
C HIS A 10 -1.76 24.38 19.00
N THR A 11 -1.58 23.42 18.08
CA THR A 11 -1.53 23.69 16.64
C THR A 11 -2.91 23.74 15.98
N GLY A 12 -3.99 23.62 16.75
CA GLY A 12 -5.36 23.53 16.25
C GLY A 12 -5.82 22.10 15.91
N GLY A 13 -5.09 21.07 16.38
CA GLY A 13 -5.43 19.66 16.19
C GLY A 13 -5.51 19.28 14.70
N TYR A 14 -6.50 18.47 14.33
CA TYR A 14 -6.79 18.12 12.93
C TYR A 14 -7.62 19.25 12.26
N GLY A 15 -7.02 20.45 12.21
CA GLY A 15 -7.61 21.68 11.69
C GLY A 15 -7.77 21.72 10.17
N ARG A 16 -8.21 22.87 9.66
CA ARG A 16 -8.45 23.05 8.20
C ARG A 16 -7.18 22.85 7.37
N TYR A 17 -6.07 23.39 7.83
CA TYR A 17 -4.79 23.28 7.13
C TYR A 17 -4.29 21.83 7.08
N ASN A 18 -4.35 21.10 8.20
CA ASN A 18 -3.95 19.68 8.24
C ASN A 18 -4.77 18.86 7.25
N ARG A 19 -6.09 19.08 7.16
CA ARG A 19 -6.96 18.39 6.20
C ARG A 19 -6.56 18.67 4.75
N VAL A 20 -6.25 19.93 4.43
CA VAL A 20 -5.79 20.31 3.08
C VAL A 20 -4.48 19.60 2.73
N VAL A 21 -3.49 19.60 3.63
CA VAL A 21 -2.21 18.91 3.41
C VAL A 21 -2.42 17.40 3.23
N VAL A 22 -3.30 16.80 4.02
CA VAL A 22 -3.66 15.38 3.89
C VAL A 22 -4.29 15.08 2.53
N VAL A 23 -5.22 15.91 2.05
CA VAL A 23 -5.81 15.75 0.71
C VAL A 23 -4.74 15.78 -0.37
N PHE A 24 -3.84 16.77 -0.32
CA PHE A 24 -2.73 16.82 -1.27
C PHE A 24 -1.77 15.64 -1.17
N SER A 25 -1.65 15.00 -0.01
CA SER A 25 -0.82 13.80 0.16
C SER A 25 -1.37 12.54 -0.51
N TRP A 26 -2.61 12.54 -0.98
CA TRP A 26 -3.21 11.39 -1.70
C TRP A 26 -2.82 11.36 -3.19
N PHE A 27 -2.57 12.53 -3.81
CA PHE A 27 -2.16 12.59 -5.23
C PHE A 27 -0.84 11.87 -5.53
N PRO A 28 0.21 11.96 -4.70
CA PRO A 28 1.40 11.13 -4.87
C PRO A 28 1.11 9.65 -4.93
N ASN A 29 0.18 9.16 -4.11
CA ASN A 29 -0.19 7.75 -4.10
C ASN A 29 -0.83 7.32 -5.44
N PHE A 30 -1.72 8.15 -6.00
CA PHE A 30 -2.30 7.93 -7.32
C PHE A 30 -1.22 7.83 -8.40
N ALA A 31 -0.30 8.79 -8.45
CA ALA A 31 0.77 8.85 -9.44
C ALA A 31 1.73 7.63 -9.36
N VAL A 32 2.08 7.23 -8.14
CA VAL A 32 2.94 6.08 -7.88
C VAL A 32 2.26 4.78 -8.31
N MET A 33 0.98 4.60 -7.96
CA MET A 33 0.23 3.38 -8.27
C MET A 33 -0.04 3.24 -9.77
N LEU A 34 -0.24 4.35 -10.49
CA LEU A 34 -0.35 4.32 -11.95
C LEU A 34 0.92 3.73 -12.59
N ASN A 35 2.10 4.12 -12.11
CA ASN A 35 3.39 3.59 -12.58
C ASN A 35 3.68 2.16 -12.09
N LEU A 36 3.20 1.77 -10.91
CA LEU A 36 3.36 0.42 -10.40
C LEU A 36 2.54 -0.60 -11.21
N PHE A 37 1.26 -0.31 -11.38
CA PHE A 37 0.33 -1.24 -12.05
C PHE A 37 0.42 -1.22 -13.58
N SER A 38 1.01 -0.20 -14.19
CA SER A 38 1.32 -0.21 -15.63
C SER A 38 2.23 -1.38 -16.01
N ASP A 39 3.02 -1.88 -15.07
CA ASP A 39 3.91 -3.04 -15.24
C ASP A 39 3.18 -4.28 -15.76
N VAL A 40 1.96 -4.51 -15.29
CA VAL A 40 1.12 -5.63 -15.74
C VAL A 40 0.86 -5.58 -17.24
N PHE A 41 0.63 -4.37 -17.81
CA PHE A 41 0.36 -4.20 -19.25
C PHE A 41 1.62 -4.35 -20.11
N TYR A 42 2.80 -4.09 -19.54
CA TYR A 42 4.07 -4.26 -20.28
C TYR A 42 4.45 -5.73 -20.46
N THR A 43 4.06 -6.57 -19.50
CA THR A 43 4.49 -7.97 -19.41
C THR A 43 3.45 -8.99 -19.88
N VAL A 44 2.25 -8.53 -20.26
CA VAL A 44 1.21 -9.43 -20.80
C VAL A 44 1.69 -10.05 -22.10
N ILE A 45 1.60 -11.38 -22.17
CA ILE A 45 1.87 -12.16 -23.38
C ILE A 45 0.59 -12.21 -24.22
N PRO A 46 0.66 -11.96 -25.54
CA PRO A 46 -0.49 -12.11 -26.43
C PRO A 46 -1.04 -13.54 -26.40
N ASP A 47 -2.36 -13.69 -26.33
CA ASP A 47 -3.01 -15.01 -26.41
C ASP A 47 -2.76 -15.69 -27.77
N PHE A 48 -2.51 -14.89 -28.80
CA PHE A 48 -2.30 -15.36 -30.18
C PHE A 48 -1.04 -14.72 -30.77
N TYR A 49 -0.05 -15.56 -31.04
CA TYR A 49 1.15 -15.18 -31.76
C TYR A 49 1.72 -16.39 -32.51
N HIS A 50 2.44 -16.14 -33.57
CA HIS A 50 3.10 -17.17 -34.39
C HIS A 50 4.36 -16.63 -35.02
N CYS A 51 5.25 -17.52 -35.48
CA CYS A 51 6.44 -17.12 -36.22
C CYS A 51 6.05 -16.41 -37.52
N LYS A 52 6.79 -15.36 -37.88
CA LYS A 52 6.70 -14.81 -39.27
C LYS A 52 7.24 -15.84 -40.23
N PRO A 53 6.49 -16.16 -41.32
CA PRO A 53 6.98 -17.06 -42.35
C PRO A 53 8.27 -16.54 -43.01
N ASP A 54 9.31 -17.38 -43.08
CA ASP A 54 10.57 -17.03 -43.75
C ASP A 54 10.60 -17.61 -45.16
N PRO A 55 10.59 -16.77 -46.22
CA PRO A 55 10.66 -17.22 -47.59
C PRO A 55 11.94 -18.03 -47.93
N ARG A 56 13.02 -17.85 -47.13
CA ARG A 56 14.29 -18.55 -47.32
C ARG A 56 14.25 -20.04 -46.94
N LEU A 57 13.28 -20.42 -46.13
CA LEU A 57 13.07 -21.78 -45.66
C LEU A 57 12.16 -22.57 -46.62
N LEU A 58 11.59 -21.91 -47.62
CA LEU A 58 10.65 -22.45 -48.58
C LEU A 58 11.31 -22.60 -49.95
N PRO A 59 11.00 -23.66 -50.70
CA PRO A 59 11.38 -23.75 -52.10
C PRO A 59 10.77 -22.61 -52.92
N SER A 60 11.44 -22.23 -54.03
CA SER A 60 10.98 -21.15 -54.92
C SER A 60 9.60 -21.38 -55.54
N ALA A 61 9.11 -22.63 -55.55
CA ALA A 61 7.77 -23.00 -56.01
C ALA A 61 6.64 -22.54 -55.07
N PHE A 62 6.94 -22.21 -53.79
CA PHE A 62 5.95 -21.85 -52.78
C PHE A 62 5.98 -20.34 -52.48
N LEU A 63 5.85 -19.52 -53.50
CA LEU A 63 5.75 -18.06 -53.36
C LEU A 63 4.44 -17.65 -52.65
N PRO A 64 4.46 -16.64 -51.76
CA PRO A 64 3.28 -16.16 -51.02
C PRO A 64 2.09 -15.78 -51.92
N SER A 65 2.37 -15.35 -53.16
CA SER A 65 1.36 -14.95 -54.15
C SER A 65 0.44 -16.07 -54.61
N ASN A 66 0.83 -17.34 -54.44
CA ASN A 66 0.10 -18.50 -54.96
C ASN A 66 -0.87 -19.11 -53.95
N PHE A 67 -0.88 -18.62 -52.70
CA PHE A 67 -1.67 -19.19 -51.59
C PHE A 67 -2.51 -18.13 -50.91
N SER A 68 -3.65 -18.54 -50.35
CA SER A 68 -4.35 -17.70 -49.39
C SER A 68 -3.47 -17.51 -48.12
N ARG A 69 -3.59 -16.39 -47.39
CA ARG A 69 -2.82 -16.11 -46.18
C ARG A 69 -2.84 -17.30 -45.19
N GLN A 70 -3.99 -17.91 -45.02
CA GLN A 70 -4.16 -19.05 -44.12
C GLN A 70 -3.53 -20.34 -44.63
N GLY A 71 -3.60 -20.59 -45.96
CA GLY A 71 -2.91 -21.69 -46.62
C GLY A 71 -1.39 -21.57 -46.50
N TYR A 72 -0.85 -20.37 -46.69
CA TYR A 72 0.57 -20.08 -46.52
C TYR A 72 1.07 -20.27 -45.09
N LEU A 73 0.30 -19.85 -44.08
CA LEU A 73 0.63 -20.06 -42.69
C LEU A 73 0.64 -21.55 -42.35
N ASN A 74 -0.35 -22.30 -42.81
CA ASN A 74 -0.44 -23.77 -42.54
C ASN A 74 0.70 -24.55 -43.20
N LEU A 75 1.26 -24.02 -44.28
CA LEU A 75 2.43 -24.59 -44.96
C LEU A 75 3.72 -24.36 -44.22
N THR A 76 3.86 -23.17 -43.63
CA THR A 76 5.12 -22.70 -43.05
C THR A 76 5.25 -23.02 -41.56
N ILE A 77 4.13 -23.19 -40.86
CA ILE A 77 4.09 -23.34 -39.41
C ILE A 77 3.48 -24.69 -39.06
N PRO A 78 4.11 -25.49 -38.15
CA PRO A 78 3.55 -26.73 -37.66
C PRO A 78 2.24 -26.52 -36.89
N TRP A 79 1.28 -27.40 -37.04
CA TRP A 79 0.09 -27.50 -36.19
C TRP A 79 0.41 -28.28 -34.94
N LEU A 80 0.07 -27.72 -33.78
CA LEU A 80 0.08 -28.43 -32.49
C LEU A 80 -1.29 -29.08 -32.26
N ASN A 81 -1.31 -30.36 -31.93
CA ASN A 81 -2.53 -31.11 -31.66
C ASN A 81 -3.36 -30.41 -30.56
N GLY A 82 -4.47 -29.78 -30.96
CA GLY A 82 -5.45 -29.16 -30.08
C GLY A 82 -5.30 -27.66 -29.80
N SER A 83 -4.19 -27.00 -30.19
CA SER A 83 -3.95 -25.58 -29.84
C SER A 83 -3.73 -24.62 -31.01
N GLY A 84 -3.76 -25.09 -32.26
CA GLY A 84 -3.54 -24.24 -33.45
C GLY A 84 -2.11 -24.25 -33.96
N LEU A 85 -1.66 -23.12 -34.55
CA LEU A 85 -0.32 -22.98 -35.11
C LEU A 85 0.75 -22.96 -34.01
N SER A 86 1.92 -23.56 -34.27
CA SER A 86 3.05 -23.53 -33.34
C SER A 86 3.56 -22.10 -33.12
N HIS A 87 3.82 -21.78 -31.85
CA HIS A 87 4.31 -20.46 -31.46
C HIS A 87 5.82 -20.25 -31.70
N CYS A 88 6.60 -21.35 -31.76
CA CYS A 88 8.07 -21.29 -31.70
C CYS A 88 8.79 -22.04 -32.82
N GLU A 89 8.07 -22.66 -33.73
CA GLU A 89 8.67 -23.51 -34.75
C GLU A 89 8.15 -23.17 -36.15
N LEU A 90 9.06 -23.30 -37.16
CA LEU A 90 8.79 -23.21 -38.58
C LEU A 90 9.18 -24.51 -39.27
N PHE A 91 8.55 -24.81 -40.39
CA PHE A 91 8.98 -25.88 -41.27
C PHE A 91 10.10 -25.40 -42.19
N LYS A 92 11.19 -26.15 -42.25
CA LYS A 92 12.24 -26.03 -43.25
C LYS A 92 12.07 -27.11 -44.30
N TYR A 93 11.93 -26.70 -45.53
CA TYR A 93 11.80 -27.62 -46.66
C TYR A 93 13.14 -27.82 -47.35
N PRO A 94 13.41 -29.02 -47.94
CA PRO A 94 14.59 -29.22 -48.76
C PRO A 94 14.48 -28.36 -50.04
N PRO A 95 15.60 -27.82 -50.57
CA PRO A 95 15.59 -26.86 -51.69
C PRO A 95 15.03 -27.40 -52.99
N ASN A 96 14.98 -28.74 -53.17
CA ASN A 96 14.52 -29.42 -54.39
C ASN A 96 13.08 -29.96 -54.27
N ALA A 97 12.30 -29.52 -53.30
CA ALA A 97 10.93 -29.98 -53.16
C ALA A 97 10.03 -29.30 -54.22
N SER A 98 9.55 -30.07 -55.19
CA SER A 98 8.64 -29.62 -56.25
C SER A 98 7.16 -29.98 -55.97
N ASP A 99 6.89 -30.93 -55.10
CA ASP A 99 5.54 -31.46 -54.87
C ASP A 99 5.14 -31.51 -53.38
N PHE A 100 3.84 -31.34 -53.17
CA PHE A 100 3.14 -31.29 -51.86
C PHE A 100 2.84 -32.70 -51.32
N SER A 101 3.76 -33.65 -51.45
CA SER A 101 3.46 -34.97 -50.90
C SER A 101 3.68 -35.01 -49.39
N GLU A 102 2.77 -35.58 -48.67
CA GLU A 102 2.75 -35.76 -47.21
C GLU A 102 4.00 -36.48 -46.63
N LYS A 103 4.79 -37.11 -47.51
CA LYS A 103 6.02 -37.86 -47.18
C LYS A 103 7.31 -37.05 -47.16
N LEU A 104 7.25 -35.70 -47.43
CA LEU A 104 8.45 -34.88 -47.40
C LEU A 104 8.95 -34.73 -45.96
N SER A 105 10.20 -35.10 -45.72
CA SER A 105 10.86 -34.88 -44.40
C SER A 105 10.96 -33.37 -44.12
N ARG A 106 9.98 -32.86 -43.35
CA ARG A 106 9.93 -31.48 -42.91
C ARG A 106 10.76 -31.37 -41.64
N GLN A 107 11.85 -30.62 -41.69
CA GLN A 107 12.63 -30.34 -40.48
C GLN A 107 11.99 -29.16 -39.74
N ARG A 108 11.79 -29.26 -38.42
CA ARG A 108 11.36 -28.15 -37.59
C ARG A 108 12.56 -27.31 -37.20
N VAL A 109 12.47 -26.01 -37.38
CA VAL A 109 13.48 -25.02 -36.99
C VAL A 109 12.83 -23.91 -36.17
N SER A 110 13.60 -23.26 -35.30
CA SER A 110 13.13 -22.08 -34.57
C SER A 110 12.80 -20.91 -35.50
N CYS A 111 11.98 -19.97 -35.07
CA CYS A 111 11.65 -18.76 -35.80
C CYS A 111 12.92 -17.95 -36.14
N THR A 112 13.08 -17.57 -37.40
CA THR A 112 14.28 -16.91 -37.94
C THR A 112 14.08 -15.41 -38.20
N VAL A 113 12.85 -14.97 -38.47
CA VAL A 113 12.51 -13.59 -38.89
C VAL A 113 11.71 -12.82 -37.81
N GLY A 114 11.49 -13.44 -36.67
CA GLY A 114 10.67 -12.87 -35.60
C GLY A 114 9.23 -13.40 -35.58
N TRP A 115 8.34 -12.71 -34.84
CA TRP A 115 6.97 -13.15 -34.61
C TRP A 115 5.95 -12.13 -35.11
N GLU A 116 4.75 -12.60 -35.39
CA GLU A 116 3.56 -11.78 -35.64
C GLU A 116 2.63 -11.94 -34.45
N TYR A 117 2.23 -10.81 -33.84
CA TYR A 117 1.47 -10.76 -32.58
C TYR A 117 0.04 -10.28 -32.82
N GLY A 118 -0.91 -10.83 -32.07
CA GLY A 118 -2.25 -10.27 -31.90
C GLY A 118 -2.26 -9.05 -30.96
N GLN A 119 -3.42 -8.44 -30.77
CA GLN A 119 -3.59 -7.36 -29.81
C GLN A 119 -3.42 -7.87 -28.36
N VAL A 120 -2.80 -7.05 -27.50
CA VAL A 120 -2.43 -7.40 -26.14
C VAL A 120 -3.09 -6.45 -25.16
N ALA A 121 -4.15 -6.86 -24.48
CA ALA A 121 -4.80 -6.06 -23.45
C ALA A 121 -5.07 -4.60 -23.85
N GLY A 122 -5.47 -4.38 -25.10
CA GLY A 122 -5.74 -3.05 -25.68
C GLY A 122 -4.53 -2.33 -26.26
N LEU A 123 -3.31 -2.85 -26.08
CA LEU A 123 -2.08 -2.32 -26.66
C LEU A 123 -1.79 -2.98 -28.00
N HIS A 124 -1.18 -2.24 -28.93
CA HIS A 124 -0.61 -2.77 -30.17
C HIS A 124 0.83 -3.26 -29.96
N SER A 125 1.60 -2.54 -29.14
CA SER A 125 2.95 -2.95 -28.76
C SER A 125 3.13 -2.88 -27.24
N ASN A 126 3.87 -3.85 -26.68
CA ASN A 126 4.32 -3.85 -25.31
C ASN A 126 5.79 -4.32 -25.23
N PHE A 127 6.35 -4.41 -24.03
CA PHE A 127 7.72 -4.87 -23.79
C PHE A 127 8.01 -6.24 -24.42
N VAL A 128 7.03 -7.16 -24.41
CA VAL A 128 7.18 -8.52 -24.95
C VAL A 128 7.23 -8.50 -26.47
N THR A 129 6.34 -7.75 -27.08
CA THR A 129 6.19 -7.71 -28.55
C THR A 129 7.23 -6.83 -29.25
N GLU A 130 7.74 -5.80 -28.57
CA GLU A 130 8.75 -4.87 -29.09
C GLU A 130 10.12 -5.54 -29.27
N TRP A 131 10.47 -6.42 -28.33
CA TRP A 131 11.78 -7.10 -28.31
C TRP A 131 11.69 -8.60 -28.56
N ASP A 132 10.57 -9.10 -29.08
CA ASP A 132 10.35 -10.53 -29.39
C ASP A 132 10.70 -11.48 -28.21
N LEU A 133 10.23 -11.13 -26.99
CA LEU A 133 10.58 -11.84 -25.77
C LEU A 133 9.69 -13.08 -25.53
N VAL A 134 9.63 -13.96 -26.52
CA VAL A 134 8.88 -15.21 -26.48
C VAL A 134 9.80 -16.40 -26.77
N CYS A 135 9.31 -17.61 -26.58
CA CYS A 135 10.03 -18.86 -26.85
C CYS A 135 11.35 -18.97 -26.05
N SER A 136 12.50 -18.83 -26.70
CA SER A 136 13.83 -18.92 -26.06
C SER A 136 14.08 -17.78 -25.05
N ASP A 137 13.51 -16.60 -25.31
CA ASP A 137 13.72 -15.38 -24.55
C ASP A 137 12.64 -15.09 -23.49
N PHE A 138 11.71 -16.02 -23.32
CA PHE A 138 10.60 -15.92 -22.35
C PHE A 138 11.05 -15.58 -20.93
N TRP A 139 12.21 -16.08 -20.49
CA TRP A 139 12.74 -15.85 -19.15
C TRP A 139 13.01 -14.36 -18.83
N LYS A 140 13.13 -13.51 -19.85
CA LYS A 140 13.36 -12.06 -19.69
C LYS A 140 12.11 -11.33 -19.17
N ILE A 141 10.91 -11.90 -19.34
CA ILE A 141 9.64 -11.31 -18.87
C ILE A 141 9.56 -11.34 -17.33
N PRO A 142 9.66 -12.52 -16.67
CA PRO A 142 9.73 -12.54 -15.21
C PRO A 142 10.94 -11.79 -14.65
N LEU A 143 12.09 -11.80 -15.36
CA LEU A 143 13.25 -11.02 -14.97
C LEU A 143 12.96 -9.52 -14.90
N GLN A 144 12.19 -8.97 -15.84
CA GLN A 144 11.77 -7.57 -15.83
C GLN A 144 10.99 -7.24 -14.54
N HIS A 145 10.02 -8.06 -14.17
CA HIS A 145 9.26 -7.87 -12.93
C HIS A 145 10.16 -7.99 -11.69
N ILE A 146 11.06 -8.97 -11.64
CA ILE A 146 12.03 -9.14 -10.56
C ILE A 146 12.94 -7.92 -10.44
N CYS A 147 13.46 -7.38 -11.55
CA CYS A 147 14.28 -6.17 -11.55
C CYS A 147 13.50 -4.97 -11.00
N PHE A 148 12.26 -4.78 -11.46
CA PHE A 148 11.42 -3.68 -10.99
C PHE A 148 11.12 -3.80 -9.48
N MET A 149 10.73 -4.99 -8.99
CA MET A 149 10.50 -5.24 -7.57
C MET A 149 11.78 -5.12 -6.73
N THR A 150 12.93 -5.52 -7.28
CA THR A 150 14.25 -5.30 -6.63
C THR A 150 14.52 -3.81 -6.44
N GLY A 151 14.18 -2.98 -7.44
CA GLY A 151 14.21 -1.52 -7.30
C GLY A 151 13.37 -1.04 -6.10
N TRP A 152 12.13 -1.50 -5.99
CA TRP A 152 11.25 -1.17 -4.86
C TRP A 152 11.83 -1.60 -3.51
N ILE A 153 12.39 -2.82 -3.43
CA ILE A 153 13.04 -3.33 -2.21
C ILE A 153 14.19 -2.43 -1.78
N LEU A 154 15.12 -2.15 -2.71
CA LEU A 154 16.27 -1.27 -2.44
C LEU A 154 15.81 0.15 -2.08
N GLY A 155 14.82 0.68 -2.79
CA GLY A 155 14.23 1.99 -2.51
C GLY A 155 13.63 2.08 -1.11
N TYR A 156 12.84 1.10 -0.70
CA TYR A 156 12.25 1.07 0.64
C TYR A 156 13.29 1.00 1.75
N ILE A 157 14.35 0.22 1.58
CA ILE A 157 15.42 0.08 2.58
C ILE A 157 16.25 1.38 2.65
N LEU A 158 16.73 1.87 1.50
CA LEU A 158 17.63 3.03 1.45
C LEU A 158 16.89 4.34 1.72
N LEU A 159 15.78 4.60 1.00
CA LEU A 159 15.03 5.83 1.15
C LEU A 159 14.19 5.85 2.43
N GLY A 160 13.88 4.68 3.02
CA GLY A 160 13.28 4.60 4.34
C GLY A 160 14.21 5.14 5.43
N THR A 161 15.46 4.72 5.43
CA THR A 161 16.48 5.25 6.36
C THR A 161 16.79 6.71 6.08
N LEU A 162 16.87 7.09 4.79
CA LEU A 162 17.11 8.47 4.39
C LEU A 162 15.96 9.40 4.80
N CYS A 163 14.72 8.92 4.76
CA CYS A 163 13.53 9.65 5.21
C CYS A 163 13.58 9.99 6.70
N ASP A 164 14.17 9.11 7.53
CA ASP A 164 14.37 9.38 8.95
C ASP A 164 15.49 10.40 9.22
N TRP A 165 16.51 10.49 8.35
CA TRP A 165 17.64 11.39 8.50
C TRP A 165 17.41 12.78 7.88
N LEU A 166 16.94 12.83 6.63
CA LEU A 166 16.73 14.08 5.90
C LEU A 166 15.40 14.76 6.23
N GLY A 167 14.42 13.99 6.72
CA GLY A 167 13.04 14.42 6.87
C GLY A 167 12.14 13.94 5.73
N ARG A 168 10.84 14.02 5.99
CA ARG A 168 9.81 13.47 5.09
C ARG A 168 9.72 14.26 3.80
N ARG A 169 9.70 15.60 3.91
CA ARG A 169 9.58 16.50 2.76
C ARG A 169 10.78 16.43 1.82
N ARG A 170 12.01 16.48 2.37
CA ARG A 170 13.23 16.47 1.54
C ARG A 170 13.37 15.15 0.80
N CYS A 171 13.11 14.02 1.49
CA CYS A 171 13.11 12.69 0.87
C CYS A 171 12.06 12.58 -0.22
N PHE A 172 10.85 13.09 0.01
CA PHE A 172 9.77 13.15 -0.99
C PHE A 172 10.17 13.93 -2.24
N LEU A 173 10.69 15.16 -2.08
CA LEU A 173 11.08 16.02 -3.19
C LEU A 173 12.23 15.43 -4.01
N LEU A 174 13.22 14.82 -3.37
CA LEU A 174 14.30 14.11 -4.04
C LEU A 174 13.75 12.93 -4.87
N SER A 175 12.94 12.11 -4.23
CA SER A 175 12.38 10.91 -4.86
C SER A 175 11.47 11.24 -6.04
N ILE A 176 10.62 12.28 -5.94
CA ILE A 176 9.72 12.68 -7.02
C ILE A 176 10.47 13.25 -8.22
N SER A 177 11.52 14.03 -7.97
CA SER A 177 12.35 14.60 -9.05
C SER A 177 13.06 13.51 -9.85
N LEU A 178 13.67 12.55 -9.15
CA LEU A 178 14.36 11.44 -9.80
C LEU A 178 13.40 10.45 -10.46
N SER A 179 12.25 10.15 -9.84
CA SER A 179 11.25 9.24 -10.43
C SER A 179 10.62 9.83 -11.70
N SER A 180 10.40 11.15 -11.74
CA SER A 180 9.90 11.85 -12.93
C SER A 180 10.91 11.80 -14.07
N LEU A 181 12.19 12.06 -13.80
CA LEU A 181 13.26 11.99 -14.78
C LEU A 181 13.41 10.57 -15.35
N LEU A 182 13.45 9.57 -14.46
CA LEU A 182 13.57 8.17 -14.84
C LEU A 182 12.33 7.67 -15.60
N GLY A 183 11.12 8.15 -15.24
CA GLY A 183 9.90 7.83 -15.97
C GLY A 183 9.94 8.29 -17.42
N VAL A 184 10.47 9.49 -17.69
CA VAL A 184 10.70 9.98 -19.05
C VAL A 184 11.79 9.16 -19.75
N ALA A 185 12.88 8.83 -19.04
CA ALA A 185 13.96 8.04 -19.61
C ALA A 185 13.51 6.62 -20.04
N VAL A 186 12.59 6.00 -19.28
CA VAL A 186 12.00 4.70 -19.63
C VAL A 186 11.26 4.77 -20.99
N CYS A 187 10.53 5.86 -21.27
CA CYS A 187 9.84 6.04 -22.56
C CYS A 187 10.81 6.04 -23.76
N LEU A 188 12.06 6.44 -23.55
CA LEU A 188 13.08 6.59 -24.58
C LEU A 188 14.04 5.38 -24.68
N SER A 189 13.76 4.30 -23.95
CA SER A 189 14.63 3.13 -23.92
C SER A 189 14.55 2.34 -25.24
N ASN A 190 15.72 2.08 -25.83
CA ASN A 190 15.85 1.37 -27.11
C ASN A 190 16.44 -0.05 -26.97
N SER A 191 16.66 -0.52 -25.75
CA SER A 191 17.28 -1.81 -25.46
C SER A 191 16.68 -2.43 -24.20
N VAL A 192 16.49 -3.74 -24.21
CA VAL A 192 16.01 -4.52 -23.05
C VAL A 192 16.84 -4.24 -21.80
N VAL A 193 18.17 -4.23 -21.91
CA VAL A 193 19.07 -4.02 -20.76
C VAL A 193 18.89 -2.61 -20.17
N VAL A 194 18.84 -1.59 -21.04
CA VAL A 194 18.62 -0.19 -20.59
C VAL A 194 17.25 -0.06 -19.95
N PHE A 195 16.21 -0.65 -20.53
CA PHE A 195 14.88 -0.68 -19.93
C PHE A 195 14.88 -1.29 -18.52
N LEU A 196 15.50 -2.47 -18.35
CA LEU A 196 15.58 -3.15 -17.05
C LEU A 196 16.28 -2.30 -15.98
N LEU A 197 17.41 -1.66 -16.33
CA LEU A 197 18.15 -0.80 -15.41
C LEU A 197 17.36 0.47 -15.05
N LEU A 198 16.69 1.08 -16.02
CA LEU A 198 15.84 2.25 -15.78
C LEU A 198 14.63 1.88 -14.92
N ARG A 199 13.98 0.74 -15.15
CA ARG A 199 12.85 0.26 -14.33
C ARG A 199 13.28 -0.05 -12.90
N LEU A 200 14.44 -0.68 -12.70
CA LEU A 200 15.02 -0.90 -11.37
C LEU A 200 15.22 0.43 -10.64
N SER A 201 15.84 1.40 -11.30
CA SER A 201 16.10 2.72 -10.72
C SER A 201 14.80 3.50 -10.45
N GLN A 202 13.85 3.46 -11.39
CA GLN A 202 12.54 4.08 -11.25
C GLN A 202 11.76 3.48 -10.07
N GLY A 203 11.76 2.14 -9.93
CA GLY A 203 11.12 1.46 -8.81
C GLY A 203 11.66 1.91 -7.46
N ALA A 204 12.98 2.10 -7.36
CA ALA A 204 13.61 2.60 -6.14
C ALA A 204 13.13 4.02 -5.77
N MET A 205 13.03 4.92 -6.75
CA MET A 205 12.56 6.29 -6.49
C MET A 205 11.05 6.34 -6.20
N LEU A 206 10.23 5.56 -6.89
CA LEU A 206 8.79 5.44 -6.61
C LEU A 206 8.52 4.96 -5.18
N ALA A 207 9.31 4.00 -4.68
CA ALA A 207 9.26 3.54 -3.30
C ALA A 207 9.46 4.68 -2.29
N GLY A 208 10.40 5.59 -2.56
CA GLY A 208 10.64 6.77 -1.72
C GLY A 208 9.47 7.76 -1.74
N VAL A 209 8.86 8.00 -2.90
CA VAL A 209 7.65 8.86 -3.02
C VAL A 209 6.50 8.28 -2.20
N PHE A 210 6.25 6.98 -2.35
CA PHE A 210 5.19 6.29 -1.61
C PHE A 210 5.42 6.37 -0.09
N LEU A 211 6.61 5.94 0.36
CA LEU A 211 6.94 5.82 1.78
C LEU A 211 6.89 7.19 2.49
N SER A 212 7.54 8.21 1.93
CA SER A 212 7.60 9.53 2.54
C SER A 212 6.23 10.20 2.62
N SER A 213 5.41 10.09 1.57
CA SER A 213 4.04 10.62 1.56
C SER A 213 3.12 9.85 2.52
N TYR A 214 3.29 8.53 2.64
CA TYR A 214 2.51 7.69 3.54
C TYR A 214 2.76 8.03 5.01
N ILE A 215 4.03 8.18 5.40
CA ILE A 215 4.41 8.53 6.77
C ILE A 215 3.96 9.96 7.10
N ALA A 216 4.23 10.93 6.23
CA ALA A 216 3.90 12.34 6.45
C ALA A 216 2.40 12.53 6.73
N ARG A 217 1.52 11.86 5.96
CA ARG A 217 0.07 11.97 6.15
C ARG A 217 -0.41 11.40 7.48
N LEU A 218 0.17 10.30 7.96
CA LEU A 218 -0.22 9.68 9.23
C LEU A 218 0.32 10.44 10.44
N GLU A 219 1.48 11.08 10.33
CA GLU A 219 2.04 11.93 11.37
C GLU A 219 1.26 13.25 11.57
N LEU A 220 0.51 13.70 10.55
CA LEU A 220 -0.34 14.89 10.61
C LEU A 220 -1.75 14.66 11.13
N CYS A 221 -2.12 13.38 11.38
CA CYS A 221 -3.45 12.98 11.83
C CYS A 221 -3.46 12.61 13.30
N ASP A 222 -4.58 12.91 13.95
CA ASP A 222 -4.91 12.41 15.27
C ASP A 222 -5.35 10.92 15.25
N PRO A 223 -5.32 10.21 16.38
CA PRO A 223 -5.62 8.79 16.44
C PRO A 223 -6.95 8.36 15.79
N PRO A 224 -8.08 9.08 15.95
CA PRO A 224 -9.36 8.67 15.36
C PRO A 224 -9.41 8.80 13.82
N HIS A 225 -8.65 9.72 13.22
CA HIS A 225 -8.72 9.97 11.76
C HIS A 225 -7.68 9.20 10.95
N ARG A 226 -6.65 8.62 11.58
CA ARG A 226 -5.54 7.93 10.89
C ARG A 226 -6.00 6.83 9.95
N LEU A 227 -6.87 5.95 10.44
CA LEU A 227 -7.38 4.83 9.65
C LEU A 227 -8.11 5.32 8.40
N MET A 228 -9.03 6.27 8.58
CA MET A 228 -9.81 6.83 7.47
C MET A 228 -8.89 7.46 6.41
N VAL A 229 -7.91 8.25 6.85
CA VAL A 229 -6.95 8.92 5.95
C VAL A 229 -6.08 7.91 5.18
N ALA A 230 -5.64 6.84 5.83
CA ALA A 230 -4.89 5.78 5.19
C ALA A 230 -5.74 5.03 4.15
N MET A 231 -6.98 4.70 4.48
CA MET A 231 -7.87 3.95 3.58
C MET A 231 -8.34 4.80 2.40
N ILE A 232 -8.61 6.10 2.58
CA ILE A 232 -8.90 7.00 1.45
C ILE A 232 -7.74 7.02 0.46
N SER A 233 -6.49 7.01 0.93
CA SER A 233 -5.34 6.88 0.02
C SER A 233 -5.33 5.55 -0.73
N GLY A 234 -5.86 4.47 -0.14
CA GLY A 234 -6.08 3.19 -0.81
C GLY A 234 -7.09 3.30 -1.95
N PHE A 235 -8.17 4.05 -1.79
CA PHE A 235 -9.13 4.30 -2.88
C PHE A 235 -8.50 5.10 -4.03
N PHE A 236 -7.58 6.03 -3.77
CA PHE A 236 -6.81 6.70 -4.83
C PHE A 236 -5.92 5.71 -5.60
N ALA A 237 -5.35 4.71 -4.92
CA ALA A 237 -4.61 3.63 -5.56
C ALA A 237 -5.51 2.77 -6.45
N ILE A 238 -6.66 2.35 -5.94
CA ILE A 238 -7.66 1.56 -6.67
C ILE A 238 -8.18 2.33 -7.89
N PHE A 239 -8.40 3.65 -7.75
CA PHE A 239 -8.81 4.49 -8.86
C PHE A 239 -7.75 4.55 -9.97
N ALA A 240 -6.46 4.63 -9.61
CA ALA A 240 -5.37 4.54 -10.57
C ALA A 240 -5.37 3.19 -11.32
N GLU A 241 -5.58 2.10 -10.58
CA GLU A 241 -5.67 0.75 -11.14
C GLU A 241 -6.86 0.58 -12.10
N LEU A 242 -8.04 1.10 -11.72
CA LEU A 242 -9.23 1.09 -12.58
C LEU A 242 -9.08 1.89 -13.88
N LEU A 243 -8.30 2.96 -13.84
CA LEU A 243 -8.10 3.85 -14.98
C LEU A 243 -7.18 3.23 -16.05
N LEU A 244 -6.24 2.39 -15.64
CA LEU A 244 -5.18 1.83 -16.50
C LEU A 244 -5.68 1.07 -17.73
N PRO A 245 -6.69 0.17 -17.67
CA PRO A 245 -7.18 -0.51 -18.86
C PRO A 245 -7.71 0.45 -19.93
N GLY A 246 -8.43 1.50 -19.49
CA GLY A 246 -8.90 2.56 -20.38
C GLY A 246 -7.76 3.36 -21.02
N LEU A 247 -6.73 3.68 -20.23
CA LEU A 247 -5.53 4.35 -20.74
C LEU A 247 -4.75 3.46 -21.71
N ALA A 248 -4.63 2.16 -21.47
CA ALA A 248 -3.96 1.22 -22.35
C ALA A 248 -4.63 1.16 -23.73
N VAL A 249 -5.97 1.10 -23.77
CA VAL A 249 -6.73 1.13 -25.03
C VAL A 249 -6.57 2.47 -25.76
N LEU A 250 -6.51 3.58 -25.03
CA LEU A 250 -6.36 4.91 -25.61
C LEU A 250 -4.95 5.17 -26.16
N CYS A 251 -3.93 4.76 -25.40
CA CYS A 251 -2.52 5.01 -25.73
C CYS A 251 -2.00 4.08 -26.82
N ARG A 252 -2.51 2.85 -26.92
CA ARG A 252 -2.16 1.80 -27.88
C ARG A 252 -0.73 1.26 -27.80
N ASP A 253 0.27 2.10 -27.53
CA ASP A 253 1.69 1.72 -27.43
C ASP A 253 2.21 1.91 -26.02
N TRP A 254 3.10 1.00 -25.58
CA TRP A 254 3.63 1.02 -24.21
C TRP A 254 4.45 2.29 -23.87
N PRO A 255 5.25 2.91 -24.79
CA PRO A 255 5.97 4.14 -24.45
C PRO A 255 5.02 5.31 -24.22
N VAL A 256 3.90 5.36 -24.97
CA VAL A 256 2.85 6.39 -24.76
C VAL A 256 2.14 6.17 -23.44
N LEU A 257 1.81 4.91 -23.09
CA LEU A 257 1.22 4.57 -21.79
C LEU A 257 2.15 4.95 -20.63
N GLN A 258 3.46 4.68 -20.77
CA GLN A 258 4.46 5.10 -19.77
C GLN A 258 4.57 6.63 -19.67
N ALA A 259 4.54 7.34 -20.79
CA ALA A 259 4.53 8.80 -20.78
C ALA A 259 3.31 9.35 -20.04
N VAL A 260 2.11 8.85 -20.35
CA VAL A 260 0.86 9.24 -19.68
C VAL A 260 0.90 8.90 -18.18
N ALA A 261 1.42 7.72 -17.79
CA ALA A 261 1.60 7.35 -16.40
C ALA A 261 2.62 8.24 -15.65
N THR A 262 3.57 8.84 -16.38
CA THR A 262 4.58 9.75 -15.82
C THR A 262 4.06 11.18 -15.66
N VAL A 263 3.05 11.62 -16.42
CA VAL A 263 2.49 12.98 -16.32
C VAL A 263 2.11 13.37 -14.89
N PRO A 264 1.38 12.56 -14.11
CA PRO A 264 1.07 12.91 -12.72
C PRO A 264 2.31 13.12 -11.85
N LEU A 265 3.40 12.36 -12.07
CA LEU A 265 4.68 12.57 -11.36
C LEU A 265 5.31 13.92 -11.73
N LEU A 266 5.25 14.32 -13.00
CA LEU A 266 5.73 15.63 -13.46
C LEU A 266 4.91 16.78 -12.84
N LEU A 267 3.58 16.63 -12.74
CA LEU A 267 2.72 17.61 -12.08
C LEU A 267 3.05 17.77 -10.59
N LEU A 268 3.44 16.68 -9.91
CA LEU A 268 3.85 16.74 -8.50
C LEU A 268 5.18 17.48 -8.28
N LEU A 269 5.97 17.77 -9.32
CA LEU A 269 7.14 18.65 -9.20
C LEU A 269 6.75 20.07 -8.76
N SER A 270 5.49 20.48 -8.95
CA SER A 270 4.97 21.75 -8.41
C SER A 270 5.08 21.85 -6.87
N TYR A 271 5.22 20.74 -6.14
CA TYR A 271 5.43 20.75 -4.68
C TYR A 271 6.79 21.35 -4.26
N TRP A 272 7.74 21.49 -5.18
CA TRP A 272 8.96 22.28 -4.96
C TRP A 272 8.64 23.74 -4.71
N CYS A 273 7.74 24.33 -5.50
CA CYS A 273 7.36 25.73 -5.42
C CYS A 273 6.46 26.02 -4.22
N CYS A 274 5.63 25.04 -3.81
CA CYS A 274 4.60 25.21 -2.80
C CYS A 274 4.95 24.46 -1.50
N ALA A 275 5.82 25.03 -0.66
CA ALA A 275 6.22 24.44 0.61
C ALA A 275 5.03 24.15 1.55
N SER A 276 3.94 24.90 1.40
CA SER A 276 2.74 24.79 2.21
C SER A 276 1.85 23.58 1.86
N VAL A 277 2.01 23.01 0.67
CA VAL A 277 1.23 21.86 0.22
C VAL A 277 1.76 20.55 0.83
N PHE A 278 3.06 20.46 1.02
CA PHE A 278 3.71 19.33 1.65
C PHE A 278 4.77 19.84 2.64
N PRO A 279 4.35 20.28 3.86
CA PRO A 279 5.26 20.75 4.89
C PRO A 279 6.06 19.61 5.50
N GLU A 280 7.14 19.95 6.25
CA GLU A 280 7.83 18.95 7.06
C GLU A 280 6.97 18.53 8.27
N SER A 281 7.14 17.30 8.74
CA SER A 281 6.40 16.78 9.89
C SER A 281 6.85 17.45 11.18
N PRO A 282 5.97 18.20 11.89
CA PRO A 282 6.32 18.81 13.18
C PRO A 282 6.69 17.76 14.23
N ARG A 283 6.05 16.58 14.17
CA ARG A 283 6.34 15.45 15.05
C ARG A 283 7.77 14.96 14.85
N TRP A 284 8.21 14.79 13.61
CA TRP A 284 9.57 14.38 13.31
C TRP A 284 10.60 15.42 13.73
N LEU A 285 10.32 16.70 13.48
CA LEU A 285 11.20 17.80 13.91
C LEU A 285 11.38 17.79 15.44
N LEU A 286 10.31 17.56 16.20
CA LEU A 286 10.39 17.46 17.65
C LEU A 286 11.15 16.20 18.11
N ALA A 287 10.87 15.06 17.51
CA ALA A 287 11.52 13.79 17.84
C ALA A 287 13.03 13.80 17.54
N THR A 288 13.48 14.61 16.57
CA THR A 288 14.90 14.80 16.23
C THR A 288 15.54 16.03 16.90
N ALA A 289 14.83 16.69 17.84
CA ALA A 289 15.30 17.83 18.59
C ALA A 289 15.75 19.04 17.72
N GLN A 290 15.08 19.30 16.59
CA GLN A 290 15.34 20.44 15.71
C GLN A 290 14.51 21.67 16.15
N ILE A 291 14.80 22.22 17.33
CA ILE A 291 13.94 23.17 18.05
C ILE A 291 13.58 24.42 17.24
N HIS A 292 14.53 25.04 16.53
CA HIS A 292 14.25 26.21 15.71
C HIS A 292 13.23 25.94 14.58
N GLN A 293 13.35 24.76 13.95
CA GLN A 293 12.43 24.38 12.89
C GLN A 293 11.06 23.95 13.46
N VAL A 294 11.05 23.31 14.65
CA VAL A 294 9.82 23.00 15.39
C VAL A 294 9.02 24.27 15.65
N LYS A 295 9.62 25.30 16.27
CA LYS A 295 8.95 26.55 16.60
C LYS A 295 8.34 27.22 15.36
N ARG A 296 9.12 27.33 14.29
CA ARG A 296 8.65 27.90 13.02
C ARG A 296 7.49 27.10 12.44
N SER A 297 7.59 25.77 12.44
CA SER A 297 6.56 24.89 11.91
C SER A 297 5.28 24.98 12.75
N LEU A 298 5.37 24.96 14.08
CA LEU A 298 4.21 25.08 14.96
C LEU A 298 3.48 26.43 14.79
N GLN A 299 4.22 27.52 14.65
CA GLN A 299 3.65 28.85 14.37
C GLN A 299 2.94 28.89 13.01
N GLU A 300 3.52 28.25 11.98
CA GLU A 300 2.90 28.16 10.66
C GLU A 300 1.60 27.35 10.70
N PHE A 301 1.60 26.18 11.37
CA PHE A 301 0.41 25.33 11.51
C PHE A 301 -0.69 26.03 12.32
N SER A 302 -0.34 26.64 13.45
CA SER A 302 -1.27 27.38 14.31
C SER A 302 -1.90 28.56 13.56
N GLY A 303 -1.09 29.40 12.92
CA GLY A 303 -1.58 30.54 12.16
C GLY A 303 -2.50 30.15 11.00
N ARG A 304 -2.18 29.09 10.26
CA ARG A 304 -3.01 28.60 9.16
C ARG A 304 -4.28 27.87 9.62
N ASN A 305 -4.26 27.26 10.80
CA ASN A 305 -5.45 26.67 11.42
C ASN A 305 -6.35 27.72 12.08
N GLY A 306 -5.92 28.99 12.16
CA GLY A 306 -6.69 30.09 12.75
C GLY A 306 -6.69 30.08 14.28
N VAL A 307 -5.68 29.43 14.90
CA VAL A 307 -5.48 29.44 16.34
C VAL A 307 -4.47 30.56 16.65
N CYS A 308 -4.95 31.65 17.24
CA CYS A 308 -4.05 32.71 17.73
C CYS A 308 -3.28 32.18 18.95
N LEU A 309 -1.97 31.99 18.81
CA LEU A 309 -1.05 31.73 19.92
C LEU A 309 -0.96 32.88 20.92
N ARG A 310 -1.63 34.03 20.63
CA ARG A 310 -1.60 35.27 21.39
C ARG A 310 -2.79 35.49 22.32
N ASP A 311 -3.85 34.66 22.26
CA ASP A 311 -5.01 34.88 23.11
C ASP A 311 -4.76 34.39 24.54
N GLU A 312 -5.07 35.25 25.49
CA GLU A 312 -4.73 35.29 26.91
C GLU A 312 -5.16 34.07 27.76
N ILE A 313 -5.75 33.06 27.17
CA ILE A 313 -6.30 31.89 27.91
C ILE A 313 -5.37 30.66 27.85
N TYR A 314 -4.44 30.60 26.87
CA TYR A 314 -3.40 29.56 26.84
C TYR A 314 -2.09 30.15 26.30
N PRO A 315 -1.04 30.26 27.10
CA PRO A 315 0.19 30.91 26.71
C PRO A 315 0.96 30.04 25.71
N GLY A 316 0.85 30.34 24.42
CA GLY A 316 1.74 29.76 23.41
C GLY A 316 3.23 30.01 23.72
N GLU A 317 3.53 31.07 24.46
CA GLU A 317 4.86 31.34 25.03
C GLU A 317 5.26 30.28 26.07
N THR A 318 4.32 29.71 26.84
CA THR A 318 4.63 28.66 27.82
C THR A 318 4.92 27.33 27.13
N LEU A 319 4.24 26.98 26.03
CA LEU A 319 4.57 25.77 25.27
C LEU A 319 5.96 25.88 24.64
N LEU A 320 6.28 27.05 24.06
CA LEU A 320 7.59 27.29 23.46
C LEU A 320 8.70 27.31 24.51
N SER A 321 8.44 27.88 25.71
CA SER A 321 9.37 27.86 26.84
C SER A 321 9.48 26.47 27.47
N GLU A 322 8.41 25.69 27.50
CA GLU A 322 8.44 24.29 27.95
C GLU A 322 9.28 23.42 27.00
N ILE A 323 9.18 23.66 25.68
CA ILE A 323 10.04 23.01 24.69
C ILE A 323 11.51 23.39 24.94
N ASP A 324 11.81 24.68 25.16
CA ASP A 324 13.19 25.14 25.45
C ASP A 324 13.70 24.53 26.76
N SER A 325 12.90 24.48 27.81
CA SER A 325 13.31 23.90 29.10
C SER A 325 13.51 22.38 29.01
N ALA A 326 12.72 21.70 28.16
CA ALA A 326 12.80 20.24 28.02
C ALA A 326 14.02 19.78 27.19
N TYR A 327 14.46 20.58 26.24
CA TYR A 327 15.53 20.20 25.31
C TYR A 327 16.84 21.01 25.48
N GLY A 328 16.81 22.15 26.18
CA GLY A 328 17.96 23.05 26.35
C GLY A 328 18.30 23.83 25.07
N GLU A 329 18.97 24.96 25.20
CA GLU A 329 19.33 25.84 24.05
C GLU A 329 20.37 25.21 23.11
N ASP A 330 21.20 24.30 23.62
CA ASP A 330 22.33 23.69 22.89
C ASP A 330 22.06 22.24 22.43
N CYS A 331 20.80 21.82 22.32
CA CYS A 331 20.49 20.46 21.93
C CYS A 331 20.84 20.18 20.45
N ARG A 332 21.81 19.28 20.22
CA ARG A 332 22.17 18.85 18.87
C ARG A 332 21.11 17.89 18.31
N PRO A 333 20.80 17.98 17.00
CA PRO A 333 19.88 17.05 16.36
C PRO A 333 20.29 15.60 16.60
N ALA A 334 19.39 14.79 17.15
CA ALA A 334 19.62 13.38 17.46
C ALA A 334 18.96 12.51 16.39
N TYR A 335 19.77 11.86 15.58
CA TYR A 335 19.31 10.92 14.56
C TYR A 335 19.54 9.48 15.03
N SER A 336 18.51 8.66 14.95
CA SER A 336 18.62 7.23 15.26
C SER A 336 18.76 6.42 13.97
N SER A 337 19.62 5.43 13.98
CA SER A 337 19.79 4.51 12.86
C SER A 337 18.87 3.30 13.01
N VAL A 338 18.38 2.76 11.89
CA VAL A 338 17.66 1.48 11.87
C VAL A 338 18.51 0.34 12.45
N LEU A 339 19.83 0.45 12.40
CA LEU A 339 20.76 -0.53 13.01
C LEU A 339 20.65 -0.55 14.55
N GLU A 340 20.25 0.56 15.18
CA GLU A 340 20.00 0.63 16.63
C GLU A 340 18.79 -0.21 17.05
N LEU A 341 17.86 -0.46 16.11
CA LEU A 341 16.73 -1.36 16.34
C LEU A 341 17.16 -2.75 16.83
N ARG A 342 18.32 -3.22 16.42
CA ARG A 342 18.86 -4.52 16.86
C ARG A 342 19.03 -4.56 18.39
N ARG A 343 19.22 -3.40 19.01
CA ARG A 343 19.33 -3.29 20.48
C ARG A 343 17.97 -3.24 21.16
N THR A 344 16.89 -2.92 20.42
CA THR A 344 15.51 -2.81 20.94
C THR A 344 14.75 -4.11 20.64
N ARG A 345 14.49 -4.88 21.71
CA ARG A 345 13.92 -6.23 21.56
C ARG A 345 12.47 -6.23 21.09
N VAL A 346 11.64 -5.31 21.61
CA VAL A 346 10.19 -5.28 21.33
C VAL A 346 9.95 -4.71 19.93
N ILE A 347 10.58 -3.59 19.60
CA ILE A 347 10.40 -2.91 18.31
C ILE A 347 10.89 -3.82 17.18
N TRP A 348 12.09 -4.41 17.31
CA TRP A 348 12.64 -5.31 16.31
C TRP A 348 11.76 -6.53 16.06
N LYS A 349 11.25 -7.15 17.14
CA LYS A 349 10.32 -8.27 17.04
C LYS A 349 9.03 -7.87 16.31
N ASN A 350 8.42 -6.73 16.65
CA ASN A 350 7.20 -6.27 16.00
C ASN A 350 7.45 -5.98 14.51
N CYS A 351 8.61 -5.38 14.17
CA CYS A 351 9.02 -5.15 12.79
C CYS A 351 9.13 -6.45 12.02
N LEU A 352 9.79 -7.47 12.56
CA LEU A 352 9.93 -8.78 11.91
C LEU A 352 8.58 -9.49 11.71
N ILE A 353 7.69 -9.47 12.71
CA ILE A 353 6.36 -10.08 12.59
C ILE A 353 5.56 -9.39 11.47
N LEU A 354 5.55 -8.05 11.44
CA LEU A 354 4.82 -7.29 10.43
C LEU A 354 5.43 -7.45 9.03
N SER A 355 6.75 -7.53 8.93
CA SER A 355 7.45 -7.87 7.67
C SER A 355 7.04 -9.26 7.16
N PHE A 356 7.00 -10.24 8.05
CA PHE A 356 6.60 -11.60 7.71
C PHE A 356 5.12 -11.68 7.31
N THR A 357 4.23 -10.97 8.00
CA THR A 357 2.80 -10.94 7.65
C THR A 357 2.55 -10.26 6.31
N LEU A 358 3.26 -9.17 6.01
CA LEU A 358 3.13 -8.49 4.72
C LEU A 358 3.71 -9.34 3.58
N PHE A 359 4.85 -9.98 3.79
CA PHE A 359 5.46 -10.93 2.83
C PHE A 359 4.46 -12.02 2.44
N ILE A 360 3.78 -12.62 3.43
CA ILE A 360 2.79 -13.66 3.17
C ILE A 360 1.56 -13.06 2.48
N GLY A 361 1.05 -11.94 2.98
CA GLY A 361 -0.15 -11.28 2.43
C GLY A 361 -0.01 -10.94 0.95
N THR A 362 1.18 -10.54 0.49
CA THR A 362 1.44 -10.24 -0.93
C THR A 362 1.80 -11.48 -1.75
N GLY A 363 2.61 -12.38 -1.21
CA GLY A 363 3.09 -13.55 -1.95
C GLY A 363 2.00 -14.60 -2.21
N ILE A 364 1.05 -14.79 -1.27
CA ILE A 364 -0.04 -15.76 -1.44
C ILE A 364 -1.07 -15.31 -2.49
N GLN A 365 -1.15 -14.02 -2.81
CA GLN A 365 -2.08 -13.50 -3.82
C GLN A 365 -1.88 -14.15 -5.19
N TYR A 366 -0.65 -14.52 -5.51
CA TYR A 366 -0.34 -15.22 -6.75
C TYR A 366 -1.09 -16.54 -6.90
N CYS A 367 -1.20 -17.32 -5.81
CA CYS A 367 -1.93 -18.59 -5.83
C CYS A 367 -3.41 -18.39 -6.18
N PHE A 368 -4.03 -17.39 -5.57
CA PHE A 368 -5.43 -17.07 -5.82
C PHE A 368 -5.64 -16.51 -7.23
N THR A 369 -4.79 -15.61 -7.68
CA THR A 369 -4.87 -15.01 -9.02
C THR A 369 -4.70 -16.07 -10.11
N ARG A 370 -3.77 -17.02 -9.94
CA ARG A 370 -3.58 -18.13 -10.89
C ARG A 370 -4.82 -19.01 -11.00
N ASN A 371 -5.50 -19.30 -9.89
CA ASN A 371 -6.76 -20.06 -9.91
C ASN A 371 -7.86 -19.31 -10.68
N LEU A 372 -7.88 -17.96 -10.60
CA LEU A 372 -8.80 -17.14 -11.40
C LEU A 372 -8.49 -17.22 -12.90
N HIS A 373 -7.22 -17.22 -13.29
CA HIS A 373 -6.81 -17.45 -14.68
C HIS A 373 -7.19 -18.85 -15.18
N GLY A 374 -7.14 -19.87 -14.31
CA GLY A 374 -7.62 -21.21 -14.62
C GLY A 374 -9.14 -21.31 -14.85
N TYR A 375 -9.92 -20.38 -14.24
CA TYR A 375 -11.37 -20.29 -14.44
C TYR A 375 -11.74 -19.51 -15.72
N SER A 376 -11.05 -18.42 -16.02
CA SER A 376 -11.26 -17.60 -17.21
C SER A 376 -9.93 -17.13 -17.78
N SER A 377 -9.69 -17.39 -19.06
CA SER A 377 -8.52 -16.90 -19.80
C SER A 377 -8.60 -15.41 -20.12
N ASN A 378 -9.74 -14.74 -19.87
CA ASN A 378 -9.92 -13.33 -20.16
C ASN A 378 -9.10 -12.48 -19.18
N PHE A 379 -8.08 -11.78 -19.68
CA PHE A 379 -7.23 -10.87 -18.92
C PHE A 379 -8.03 -9.84 -18.10
N TYR A 380 -9.02 -9.18 -18.75
CA TYR A 380 -9.81 -8.14 -18.10
C TYR A 380 -10.68 -8.68 -16.96
N PHE A 381 -11.21 -9.89 -17.07
CA PHE A 381 -11.99 -10.52 -16.00
C PHE A 381 -11.15 -10.67 -14.73
N VAL A 382 -9.96 -11.24 -14.85
CA VAL A 382 -9.07 -11.44 -13.69
C VAL A 382 -8.58 -10.10 -13.14
N TYR A 383 -8.22 -9.17 -14.02
CA TYR A 383 -7.77 -7.84 -13.64
C TYR A 383 -8.82 -7.08 -12.82
N PHE A 384 -10.03 -6.92 -13.35
CA PHE A 384 -11.09 -6.20 -12.64
C PHE A 384 -11.54 -6.90 -11.37
N LEU A 385 -11.57 -8.22 -11.36
CA LEU A 385 -11.92 -8.99 -10.15
C LEU A 385 -10.91 -8.73 -9.03
N ARG A 386 -9.61 -8.68 -9.35
CA ARG A 386 -8.56 -8.31 -8.41
C ARG A 386 -8.73 -6.89 -7.87
N VAL A 387 -9.03 -5.93 -8.72
CA VAL A 387 -9.25 -4.53 -8.32
C VAL A 387 -10.48 -4.39 -7.43
N ILE A 388 -11.58 -5.05 -7.79
CA ILE A 388 -12.83 -5.04 -7.00
C ILE A 388 -12.59 -5.67 -5.62
N THR A 389 -11.87 -6.80 -5.53
CA THR A 389 -11.53 -7.41 -4.24
C THR A 389 -10.68 -6.47 -3.38
N GLY A 390 -9.78 -5.68 -3.97
CA GLY A 390 -9.00 -4.64 -3.28
C GLY A 390 -9.88 -3.53 -2.73
N ALA A 391 -10.87 -3.07 -3.50
CA ALA A 391 -11.83 -2.07 -3.06
C ALA A 391 -12.70 -2.59 -1.89
N LEU A 392 -13.19 -3.82 -2.01
CA LEU A 392 -13.96 -4.47 -0.95
C LEU A 392 -13.13 -4.69 0.31
N ALA A 393 -11.86 -5.06 0.18
CA ALA A 393 -10.93 -5.19 1.31
C ALA A 393 -10.73 -3.86 2.03
N CYS A 394 -10.58 -2.76 1.29
CA CYS A 394 -10.45 -1.41 1.85
C CYS A 394 -11.72 -0.99 2.61
N ILE A 395 -12.92 -1.20 2.03
CA ILE A 395 -14.20 -0.94 2.68
C ILE A 395 -14.35 -1.79 3.95
N PHE A 396 -14.03 -3.09 3.86
CA PHE A 396 -14.11 -4.00 4.98
C PHE A 396 -13.22 -3.55 6.15
N ILE A 397 -11.99 -3.10 5.89
CA ILE A 397 -11.09 -2.55 6.91
C ILE A 397 -11.69 -1.29 7.53
N CYS A 398 -12.22 -0.34 6.73
CA CYS A 398 -12.84 0.88 7.24
C CYS A 398 -13.98 0.61 8.22
N LEU A 399 -14.82 -0.38 7.92
CA LEU A 399 -16.01 -0.67 8.72
C LEU A 399 -15.69 -1.49 9.98
N SER A 400 -14.69 -2.37 9.92
CA SER A 400 -14.50 -3.40 10.96
C SER A 400 -13.36 -3.10 11.93
N VAL A 401 -12.28 -2.43 11.50
CA VAL A 401 -11.07 -2.25 12.32
C VAL A 401 -11.31 -1.42 13.58
N ASP A 402 -12.21 -0.44 13.52
CA ASP A 402 -12.55 0.37 14.70
C ASP A 402 -13.40 -0.39 15.74
N HIS A 403 -14.07 -1.48 15.35
CA HIS A 403 -14.80 -2.34 16.26
C HIS A 403 -13.90 -3.41 16.90
N PHE A 404 -13.19 -4.18 16.06
CA PHE A 404 -12.42 -5.35 16.49
C PHE A 404 -10.97 -5.04 16.87
N GLY A 405 -10.45 -3.85 16.55
CA GLY A 405 -9.06 -3.47 16.75
C GLY A 405 -8.14 -3.94 15.61
N ARG A 406 -6.93 -3.35 15.57
CA ARG A 406 -5.96 -3.61 14.48
C ARG A 406 -5.44 -5.04 14.50
N ARG A 407 -5.05 -5.52 15.68
CA ARG A 407 -4.56 -6.89 15.89
C ARG A 407 -5.62 -7.94 15.61
N GLY A 408 -6.86 -7.73 16.08
CA GLY A 408 -7.98 -8.65 15.87
C GLY A 408 -8.31 -8.83 14.38
N MET A 409 -8.35 -7.73 13.63
CA MET A 409 -8.61 -7.74 12.20
C MET A 409 -7.46 -8.35 11.39
N LEU A 410 -6.21 -8.07 11.78
CA LEU A 410 -5.04 -8.70 11.15
C LEU A 410 -5.07 -10.21 11.35
N LEU A 411 -5.40 -10.66 12.57
CA LEU A 411 -5.54 -12.08 12.89
C LEU A 411 -6.67 -12.75 12.09
N LEU A 412 -7.84 -12.12 12.02
CA LEU A 412 -8.98 -12.62 11.24
C LEU A 412 -8.61 -12.76 9.75
N SER A 413 -7.99 -11.74 9.17
CA SER A 413 -7.55 -11.75 7.78
C SER A 413 -6.54 -12.86 7.52
N ALA A 414 -5.57 -13.07 8.42
CA ALA A 414 -4.58 -14.15 8.30
C ALA A 414 -5.23 -15.56 8.39
N ILE A 415 -6.19 -15.75 9.31
CA ILE A 415 -6.90 -17.03 9.48
C ILE A 415 -7.69 -17.36 8.20
N ILE A 416 -8.48 -16.41 7.68
CA ILE A 416 -9.31 -16.65 6.49
C ILE A 416 -8.43 -16.89 5.26
N THR A 417 -7.36 -16.11 5.08
CA THR A 417 -6.40 -16.31 3.98
C THR A 417 -5.74 -17.69 4.05
N GLY A 418 -5.26 -18.08 5.24
CA GLY A 418 -4.64 -19.38 5.44
C GLY A 418 -5.61 -20.54 5.23
N LEU A 419 -6.84 -20.43 5.76
CA LEU A 419 -7.88 -21.45 5.60
C LEU A 419 -8.29 -21.61 4.14
N SER A 420 -8.53 -20.49 3.42
CA SER A 420 -8.86 -20.52 1.99
C SER A 420 -7.76 -21.18 1.17
N SER A 421 -6.50 -20.86 1.47
CA SER A 421 -5.34 -21.47 0.80
C SER A 421 -5.21 -22.95 1.08
N LEU A 422 -5.36 -23.39 2.34
CA LEU A 422 -5.32 -24.81 2.71
C LEU A 422 -6.46 -25.61 2.10
N LEU A 423 -7.68 -25.06 2.07
CA LEU A 423 -8.83 -25.71 1.43
C LEU A 423 -8.61 -25.88 -0.07
N LEU A 424 -8.09 -24.85 -0.75
CA LEU A 424 -7.74 -24.95 -2.17
C LEU A 424 -6.66 -26.01 -2.40
N LEU A 425 -5.63 -26.04 -1.57
CA LEU A 425 -4.54 -27.02 -1.72
C LEU A 425 -5.00 -28.45 -1.49
N ALA A 426 -5.81 -28.69 -0.45
CA ALA A 426 -6.24 -30.03 -0.06
C ALA A 426 -7.35 -30.58 -0.96
N LEU A 427 -8.23 -29.74 -1.47
CA LEU A 427 -9.47 -30.14 -2.12
C LEU A 427 -9.53 -29.81 -3.62
N THR A 428 -8.43 -29.31 -4.22
CA THR A 428 -8.44 -28.87 -5.64
C THR A 428 -8.97 -29.92 -6.61
N GLN A 429 -8.70 -31.20 -6.35
CA GLN A 429 -9.16 -32.30 -7.20
C GLN A 429 -10.65 -32.65 -7.03
N TYR A 430 -11.27 -32.27 -5.91
CA TYR A 430 -12.65 -32.60 -5.55
C TYR A 430 -13.61 -31.41 -5.68
N LEU A 431 -13.09 -30.20 -5.77
CA LEU A 431 -13.90 -28.99 -5.81
C LEU A 431 -14.43 -28.73 -7.22
N GLN A 432 -15.72 -28.39 -7.29
CA GLN A 432 -16.30 -27.83 -8.51
C GLN A 432 -15.67 -26.45 -8.82
N GLY A 433 -15.54 -26.12 -10.11
CA GLY A 433 -14.90 -24.87 -10.54
C GLY A 433 -15.49 -23.59 -9.91
N GLY A 434 -16.80 -23.56 -9.66
CA GLY A 434 -17.46 -22.44 -8.98
C GLY A 434 -17.02 -22.27 -7.53
N LEU A 435 -16.78 -23.35 -6.80
CA LEU A 435 -16.31 -23.27 -5.41
C LEU A 435 -14.84 -22.86 -5.33
N VAL A 436 -14.01 -23.32 -6.27
CA VAL A 436 -12.61 -22.84 -6.43
C VAL A 436 -12.58 -21.34 -6.67
N LEU A 437 -13.48 -20.82 -7.53
CA LEU A 437 -13.60 -19.39 -7.79
C LEU A 437 -13.94 -18.61 -6.50
N VAL A 438 -14.97 -19.04 -5.77
CA VAL A 438 -15.40 -18.38 -4.53
C VAL A 438 -14.27 -18.36 -3.48
N LEU A 439 -13.63 -19.51 -3.24
CA LEU A 439 -12.52 -19.62 -2.29
C LEU A 439 -11.31 -18.75 -2.70
N SER A 440 -11.02 -18.68 -4.01
CA SER A 440 -9.94 -17.83 -4.53
C SER A 440 -10.26 -16.34 -4.37
N VAL A 441 -11.50 -15.91 -4.63
CA VAL A 441 -11.94 -14.53 -4.45
C VAL A 441 -11.90 -14.13 -2.97
N VAL A 442 -12.41 -14.98 -2.07
CA VAL A 442 -12.37 -14.74 -0.62
C VAL A 442 -10.92 -14.68 -0.13
N GLY A 443 -10.09 -15.65 -0.53
CA GLY A 443 -8.66 -15.65 -0.19
C GLY A 443 -7.93 -14.41 -0.69
N LEU A 444 -8.22 -13.97 -1.92
CA LEU A 444 -7.63 -12.75 -2.50
C LEU A 444 -8.07 -11.50 -1.72
N LEU A 445 -9.34 -11.37 -1.39
CA LEU A 445 -9.87 -10.24 -0.61
C LEU A 445 -9.17 -10.13 0.75
N PHE A 446 -9.11 -11.23 1.51
CA PHE A 446 -8.52 -11.20 2.85
C PHE A 446 -6.98 -11.12 2.83
N SER A 447 -6.31 -11.63 1.79
CA SER A 447 -4.87 -11.42 1.62
C SER A 447 -4.51 -9.96 1.30
N GLN A 448 -5.33 -9.27 0.50
CA GLN A 448 -5.21 -7.83 0.26
C GLN A 448 -5.48 -7.02 1.53
N ALA A 449 -6.51 -7.40 2.31
CA ALA A 449 -6.79 -6.78 3.61
C ALA A 449 -5.62 -7.00 4.59
N LEU A 450 -5.04 -8.19 4.63
CA LEU A 450 -3.86 -8.52 5.44
C LEU A 450 -2.67 -7.62 5.07
N ALA A 451 -2.41 -7.44 3.78
CA ALA A 451 -1.31 -6.60 3.30
C ALA A 451 -1.51 -5.12 3.66
N MET A 452 -2.69 -4.55 3.37
CA MET A 452 -3.00 -3.15 3.68
C MET A 452 -2.92 -2.86 5.18
N LEU A 453 -3.49 -3.75 5.99
CA LEU A 453 -3.52 -3.58 7.44
C LEU A 453 -2.15 -3.79 8.08
N SER A 454 -1.30 -4.67 7.54
CA SER A 454 0.08 -4.86 8.02
C SER A 454 0.93 -3.61 7.85
N ALA A 455 0.83 -2.95 6.69
CA ALA A 455 1.54 -1.69 6.41
C ALA A 455 1.04 -0.55 7.32
N PHE A 456 -0.28 -0.44 7.49
CA PHE A 456 -0.89 0.56 8.36
C PHE A 456 -0.48 0.36 9.82
N PHE A 457 -0.58 -0.87 10.32
CA PHE A 457 -0.23 -1.21 11.69
C PHE A 457 1.26 -1.02 11.98
N ALA A 458 2.14 -1.29 11.01
CA ALA A 458 3.57 -1.00 11.11
C ALA A 458 3.82 0.50 11.35
N CYS A 459 3.12 1.38 10.62
CA CYS A 459 3.27 2.81 10.79
C CYS A 459 2.78 3.31 12.16
N GLU A 460 1.73 2.68 12.73
CA GLU A 460 1.22 3.04 14.07
C GLU A 460 2.13 2.57 15.22
N VAL A 461 2.77 1.40 15.08
CA VAL A 461 3.54 0.80 16.18
C VAL A 461 4.99 1.27 16.22
N MET A 462 5.55 1.71 15.07
CA MET A 462 6.97 2.08 15.00
C MET A 462 7.22 3.50 15.50
N PRO A 463 8.32 3.72 16.29
CA PRO A 463 8.70 5.04 16.78
C PRO A 463 9.02 6.03 15.65
N THR A 464 8.69 7.31 15.85
CA THR A 464 8.86 8.38 14.85
C THR A 464 10.29 8.51 14.35
N VAL A 465 11.27 8.33 15.23
CA VAL A 465 12.72 8.46 14.93
C VAL A 465 13.26 7.40 13.97
N VAL A 466 12.61 6.25 13.85
CA VAL A 466 13.03 5.10 13.00
C VAL A 466 11.86 4.56 12.16
N ARG A 467 10.75 5.30 12.10
CA ARG A 467 9.53 4.86 11.42
C ARG A 467 9.75 4.62 9.93
N GLY A 468 10.50 5.50 9.27
CA GLY A 468 10.80 5.38 7.84
C GLY A 468 11.55 4.10 7.52
N GLY A 469 12.62 3.83 8.25
CA GLY A 469 13.41 2.62 8.06
C GLY A 469 12.66 1.34 8.42
N CYS A 470 11.90 1.33 9.54
CA CYS A 470 11.09 0.17 9.93
C CYS A 470 9.97 -0.13 8.93
N LEU A 471 9.19 0.89 8.56
CA LEU A 471 8.14 0.73 7.56
C LEU A 471 8.73 0.34 6.20
N GLY A 472 9.89 0.90 5.86
CA GLY A 472 10.64 0.51 4.66
C GLY A 472 11.01 -0.97 4.66
N LEU A 473 11.49 -1.53 5.77
CA LEU A 473 11.76 -2.96 5.89
C LEU A 473 10.48 -3.81 5.74
N VAL A 474 9.38 -3.40 6.34
CA VAL A 474 8.08 -4.09 6.23
C VAL A 474 7.60 -4.10 4.78
N LEU A 475 7.63 -2.95 4.10
CA LEU A 475 7.21 -2.82 2.70
C LEU A 475 8.15 -3.56 1.74
N ALA A 476 9.46 -3.55 2.01
CA ALA A 476 10.44 -4.32 1.24
C ALA A 476 10.14 -5.82 1.31
N ALA A 477 9.78 -6.35 2.48
CA ALA A 477 9.36 -7.74 2.63
C ALA A 477 8.11 -8.06 1.79
N GLY A 478 7.16 -7.13 1.69
CA GLY A 478 6.01 -7.26 0.79
C GLY A 478 6.42 -7.35 -0.68
N CYS A 479 7.37 -6.53 -1.13
CA CYS A 479 7.89 -6.61 -2.50
C CYS A 479 8.65 -7.91 -2.77
N VAL A 480 9.34 -8.49 -1.78
CA VAL A 480 9.92 -9.84 -1.89
C VAL A 480 8.82 -10.88 -2.11
N GLY A 481 7.69 -10.77 -1.40
CA GLY A 481 6.52 -11.63 -1.62
C GLY A 481 5.96 -11.53 -3.06
N MET A 482 5.85 -10.31 -3.59
CA MET A 482 5.42 -10.10 -4.97
C MET A 482 6.43 -10.66 -5.99
N ALA A 483 7.73 -10.43 -5.79
CA ALA A 483 8.77 -10.94 -6.67
C ALA A 483 8.88 -12.48 -6.67
N ALA A 484 8.51 -13.13 -5.56
CA ALA A 484 8.52 -14.60 -5.46
C ALA A 484 7.59 -15.26 -6.49
N SER A 485 6.48 -14.61 -6.87
CA SER A 485 5.56 -15.10 -7.89
C SER A 485 6.24 -15.25 -9.26
N SER A 486 6.96 -14.22 -9.68
CA SER A 486 7.67 -14.21 -10.96
C SER A 486 8.82 -15.21 -11.02
N LEU A 487 9.48 -15.45 -9.87
CA LEU A 487 10.49 -16.50 -9.78
C LEU A 487 9.89 -17.90 -9.99
N MET A 488 8.67 -18.12 -9.50
CA MET A 488 7.98 -19.40 -9.66
C MET A 488 7.42 -19.61 -11.08
N GLU A 489 7.10 -18.55 -11.82
CA GLU A 489 6.73 -18.64 -13.23
C GLU A 489 7.87 -19.18 -14.11
N LEU A 490 9.12 -18.92 -13.75
CA LEU A 490 10.29 -19.49 -14.42
C LEU A 490 10.40 -21.02 -14.27
N GLN A 491 9.83 -21.57 -13.20
CA GLN A 491 10.02 -22.97 -12.82
C GLN A 491 8.90 -23.92 -13.28
N ASN A 492 7.97 -23.45 -14.11
CA ASN A 492 6.88 -24.26 -14.67
C ASN A 492 5.85 -24.77 -13.62
N ASN A 493 5.02 -25.77 -13.99
CA ASN A 493 3.91 -26.26 -13.15
C ASN A 493 4.32 -26.80 -11.78
N SER A 494 5.51 -27.37 -11.63
CA SER A 494 6.03 -27.85 -10.34
C SER A 494 6.34 -26.71 -9.36
N GLY A 495 6.74 -25.56 -9.86
CA GLY A 495 7.00 -24.37 -9.03
C GLY A 495 5.74 -23.80 -8.37
N TYR A 496 4.59 -23.85 -9.06
CA TYR A 496 3.33 -23.39 -8.49
C TYR A 496 2.88 -24.18 -7.26
N PHE A 497 2.93 -25.50 -7.32
CA PHE A 497 2.55 -26.35 -6.19
C PHE A 497 3.44 -26.08 -4.97
N LEU A 498 4.76 -26.00 -5.17
CA LEU A 498 5.71 -25.69 -4.12
C LEU A 498 5.44 -24.30 -3.51
N HIS A 499 5.23 -23.27 -4.34
CA HIS A 499 4.87 -21.94 -3.89
C HIS A 499 3.61 -21.95 -3.03
N HIS A 500 2.55 -22.62 -3.48
CA HIS A 500 1.29 -22.71 -2.75
C HIS A 500 1.45 -23.39 -1.39
N VAL A 501 2.17 -24.52 -1.32
CA VAL A 501 2.43 -25.25 -0.07
C VAL A 501 3.23 -24.38 0.92
N VAL A 502 4.28 -23.73 0.45
CA VAL A 502 5.13 -22.87 1.29
C VAL A 502 4.34 -21.68 1.85
N PHE A 503 3.62 -20.95 1.01
CA PHE A 503 2.86 -19.78 1.46
C PHE A 503 1.65 -20.15 2.32
N ALA A 504 0.98 -21.27 2.07
CA ALA A 504 -0.08 -21.80 2.93
C ALA A 504 0.45 -22.15 4.33
N SER A 505 1.60 -22.82 4.41
CA SER A 505 2.25 -23.15 5.67
C SER A 505 2.69 -21.89 6.44
N PHE A 506 3.24 -20.92 5.74
CA PHE A 506 3.62 -19.64 6.34
C PHE A 506 2.40 -18.81 6.78
N ALA A 507 1.26 -18.92 6.11
CA ALA A 507 0.04 -18.25 6.53
C ALA A 507 -0.44 -18.77 7.89
N VAL A 508 -0.35 -20.09 8.14
CA VAL A 508 -0.64 -20.66 9.46
C VAL A 508 0.34 -20.16 10.51
N LEU A 509 1.63 -20.14 10.20
CA LEU A 509 2.65 -19.61 11.11
C LEU A 509 2.43 -18.13 11.42
N SER A 510 1.97 -17.34 10.45
CA SER A 510 1.70 -15.91 10.65
C SER A 510 0.62 -15.66 11.71
N VAL A 511 -0.40 -16.52 11.79
CA VAL A 511 -1.45 -16.44 12.82
C VAL A 511 -0.84 -16.47 14.22
N LEU A 512 0.10 -17.39 14.47
CA LEU A 512 0.80 -17.49 15.76
C LEU A 512 1.68 -16.25 16.02
N CYS A 513 2.36 -15.76 14.98
CA CYS A 513 3.19 -14.56 15.09
C CYS A 513 2.37 -13.29 15.40
N ILE A 514 1.22 -13.11 14.75
CA ILE A 514 0.33 -11.96 14.96
C ILE A 514 -0.19 -11.89 16.41
N MET A 515 -0.40 -13.04 17.04
CA MET A 515 -0.79 -13.10 18.46
C MET A 515 0.25 -12.46 19.41
N LEU A 516 1.48 -12.29 18.93
CA LEU A 516 2.57 -11.68 19.69
C LEU A 516 2.64 -10.15 19.54
N LEU A 517 1.83 -9.52 18.67
CA LEU A 517 1.81 -8.07 18.46
C LEU A 517 1.05 -7.34 19.58
N PRO A 518 1.42 -6.08 19.88
CA PRO A 518 0.63 -5.22 20.77
C PRO A 518 -0.65 -4.76 20.05
N GLU A 519 -1.63 -4.22 20.76
CA GLU A 519 -2.78 -3.53 20.17
C GLU A 519 -2.52 -2.02 20.11
N SER A 520 -2.77 -1.38 18.97
CA SER A 520 -2.52 0.06 18.72
C SER A 520 -3.79 0.91 18.69
N LYS A 521 -4.98 0.31 18.84
CA LYS A 521 -6.26 1.01 18.73
C LYS A 521 -6.31 2.24 19.63
N ARG A 522 -6.47 3.43 19.01
CA ARG A 522 -6.58 4.74 19.68
C ARG A 522 -5.40 5.11 20.59
N LYS A 523 -4.25 4.46 20.44
CA LYS A 523 -3.04 4.82 21.17
C LYS A 523 -2.28 5.93 20.48
N PRO A 524 -1.56 6.79 21.25
CA PRO A 524 -0.64 7.76 20.67
C PRO A 524 0.49 7.04 19.92
N LEU A 525 1.01 7.69 18.87
CA LEU A 525 2.19 7.19 18.17
C LEU A 525 3.40 7.30 19.10
N PRO A 526 4.26 6.28 19.18
CA PRO A 526 5.50 6.39 19.92
C PRO A 526 6.45 7.38 19.22
N ASP A 527 7.02 8.32 19.98
CA ASP A 527 7.95 9.31 19.45
C ASP A 527 9.41 8.87 19.62
N SER A 528 9.75 8.23 20.74
CA SER A 528 11.08 7.75 21.07
C SER A 528 11.20 6.22 21.04
N LEU A 529 12.44 5.71 20.98
CA LEU A 529 12.72 4.28 21.10
C LEU A 529 12.26 3.72 22.45
N LYS A 530 12.33 4.51 23.51
CA LYS A 530 11.86 4.12 24.86
C LYS A 530 10.34 3.92 24.89
N ASP A 531 9.59 4.80 24.25
CA ASP A 531 8.13 4.70 24.14
C ASP A 531 7.72 3.45 23.36
N GLY A 532 8.42 3.16 22.26
CA GLY A 532 8.21 1.94 21.48
C GLY A 532 8.49 0.65 22.27
N GLU A 533 9.55 0.62 23.09
CA GLU A 533 9.89 -0.52 23.93
C GLU A 533 8.90 -0.71 25.11
N SER A 534 8.30 0.37 25.60
CA SER A 534 7.33 0.33 26.70
C SER A 534 5.96 -0.24 26.30
N GLN A 535 5.69 -0.43 25.02
CA GLN A 535 4.42 -0.99 24.53
C GLN A 535 4.27 -2.45 24.98
N ARG A 536 3.60 -2.65 26.13
CA ARG A 536 3.33 -3.98 26.68
C ARG A 536 2.18 -4.68 25.96
N ARG A 537 2.27 -5.99 25.87
CA ARG A 537 1.18 -6.85 25.37
C ARG A 537 0.04 -6.85 26.41
N PRO A 538 -1.23 -6.77 26.00
CA PRO A 538 -2.31 -7.24 26.86
C PRO A 538 -2.12 -8.75 27.07
N SER A 539 -2.25 -9.22 28.32
CA SER A 539 -2.21 -10.64 28.65
C SER A 539 -3.35 -11.37 27.94
N LEU A 540 -3.05 -12.48 27.26
CA LEU A 540 -4.03 -13.21 26.45
C LEU A 540 -5.15 -13.87 27.30
N PHE A 541 -4.88 -14.14 28.58
CA PHE A 541 -5.72 -14.94 29.48
C PHE A 541 -6.12 -14.23 30.78
N LEU A 542 -5.60 -13.05 31.05
CA LEU A 542 -5.96 -12.24 32.22
C LEU A 542 -6.33 -10.84 31.72
N SER A 543 -7.41 -10.77 30.98
CA SER A 543 -8.12 -9.51 30.81
C SER A 543 -8.83 -9.24 32.14
N ARG A 544 -8.17 -8.54 33.05
CA ARG A 544 -8.94 -7.74 34.00
C ARG A 544 -9.78 -6.81 33.12
N PRO A 545 -11.10 -6.70 33.34
CA PRO A 545 -11.93 -5.75 32.63
C PRO A 545 -11.63 -4.34 33.17
N ASP A 546 -10.38 -3.90 33.01
CA ASP A 546 -9.92 -2.59 33.42
C ASP A 546 -9.67 -1.74 32.19
N ARG A 547 -10.56 -0.81 32.00
CA ARG A 547 -10.48 0.46 31.25
C ARG A 547 -10.50 0.48 29.73
N ASP A 548 -10.14 -0.60 29.03
CA ASP A 548 -10.06 -0.52 27.55
C ASP A 548 -11.37 -0.93 26.82
N ASN A 549 -12.33 -1.51 27.54
CA ASN A 549 -13.61 -1.98 27.01
C ASN A 549 -14.84 -1.35 27.69
N LEU A 550 -14.69 -0.19 28.32
CA LEU A 550 -15.85 0.55 28.78
C LEU A 550 -16.65 1.05 27.56
N PRO A 551 -17.92 0.67 27.42
CA PRO A 551 -18.79 1.31 26.46
C PRO A 551 -18.80 2.81 26.75
N LEU A 552 -18.88 3.62 25.71
CA LEU A 552 -18.84 5.08 25.67
C LEU A 552 -19.83 5.79 26.65
N LEU A 553 -20.55 5.07 27.48
CA LEU A 553 -21.64 5.57 28.33
C LEU A 553 -21.33 5.64 29.84
N CYS A 554 -20.19 5.12 30.31
CA CYS A 554 -19.84 5.16 31.71
C CYS A 554 -18.36 5.50 31.95
N ALA A 555 -17.98 6.76 31.74
CA ALA A 555 -16.68 7.25 32.13
C ALA A 555 -16.77 7.92 33.51
N ARG A 556 -16.18 7.31 34.55
CA ARG A 556 -15.73 8.06 35.72
C ARG A 556 -14.54 8.92 35.31
N PRO A 557 -14.44 10.18 35.73
CA PRO A 557 -13.33 11.03 35.37
C PRO A 557 -12.01 10.48 35.93
N PRO A 558 -10.93 10.46 35.16
CA PRO A 558 -9.61 10.21 35.70
C PRO A 558 -9.15 11.40 36.52
N SER A 559 -8.36 11.12 37.57
CA SER A 559 -7.73 12.09 38.45
C SER A 559 -6.96 13.16 37.67
N SER A 560 -7.26 14.34 37.95
CA SER A 560 -6.68 15.71 37.94
C SER A 560 -5.54 16.15 37.00
N ASP A 561 -5.22 15.51 35.87
CA ASP A 561 -4.22 16.09 34.97
C ASP A 561 -4.59 16.10 33.46
N TYR A 562 -5.83 15.83 33.14
CA TYR A 562 -6.34 15.90 31.77
C TYR A 562 -7.49 16.89 31.69
N ASN A 563 -7.28 18.02 31.01
CA ASN A 563 -8.33 19.01 30.80
C ASN A 563 -9.15 18.65 29.55
N PRO A 564 -10.40 18.17 29.72
CA PRO A 564 -11.18 17.56 28.65
C PRO A 564 -11.96 18.56 27.79
N ASP A 565 -11.85 19.86 28.00
CA ASP A 565 -12.79 20.83 27.46
C ASP A 565 -12.78 21.00 25.94
N ASN A 566 -11.68 20.70 25.25
CA ASN A 566 -11.66 20.73 23.79
C ASN A 566 -12.08 19.40 23.13
N TYR A 567 -11.93 18.28 23.84
CA TYR A 567 -12.42 16.98 23.38
C TYR A 567 -13.92 16.83 23.67
N SER A 568 -14.40 17.43 24.77
CA SER A 568 -15.80 17.40 25.19
C SER A 568 -16.71 18.16 24.23
N ARG A 569 -16.25 19.22 23.57
CA ARG A 569 -17.07 19.94 22.58
C ARG A 569 -17.39 19.14 21.34
N LEU A 570 -16.45 18.35 20.83
CA LEU A 570 -16.69 17.48 19.68
C LEU A 570 -17.54 16.26 20.08
N VAL A 571 -17.23 15.64 21.20
CA VAL A 571 -17.98 14.49 21.76
C VAL A 571 -19.40 14.92 22.20
N SER A 572 -19.55 16.12 22.76
CA SER A 572 -20.88 16.63 23.15
C SER A 572 -21.71 17.08 21.94
N ALA A 573 -21.10 17.57 20.86
CA ALA A 573 -21.79 17.86 19.61
C ALA A 573 -22.29 16.57 18.93
N THR A 574 -21.48 15.52 18.91
CA THR A 574 -21.86 14.21 18.38
C THR A 574 -22.93 13.53 19.24
N ARG A 575 -22.84 13.71 20.58
CA ARG A 575 -23.83 13.20 21.54
C ARG A 575 -25.17 13.92 21.40
N ARG A 576 -25.17 15.24 21.16
CA ARG A 576 -26.39 16.02 20.90
C ARG A 576 -27.09 15.65 19.60
N MET A 577 -26.33 15.21 18.58
CA MET A 577 -26.91 14.69 17.34
C MET A 577 -27.54 13.31 17.53
N LEU A 578 -26.90 12.43 18.31
CA LEU A 578 -27.38 11.07 18.56
C LEU A 578 -28.53 10.99 19.59
N THR A 579 -28.67 11.98 20.48
CA THR A 579 -29.77 12.03 21.47
C THR A 579 -31.02 12.74 20.94
N LYS A 580 -30.95 13.39 19.77
CA LYS A 580 -32.10 14.09 19.19
C LYS A 580 -33.09 13.16 18.47
N ASP A 581 -32.68 11.92 18.18
CA ASP A 581 -33.50 10.98 17.42
C ASP A 581 -34.23 9.91 18.27
N ASN A 582 -34.09 9.93 19.61
CA ASN A 582 -34.73 8.92 20.47
C ASN A 582 -35.31 9.53 21.74
N LEU A 583 -36.43 10.29 21.64
CA LEU A 583 -37.27 10.60 22.79
C LEU A 583 -38.74 10.32 22.44
N PRO A 584 -39.39 9.35 23.10
CA PRO A 584 -40.82 9.22 23.00
C PRO A 584 -41.52 10.27 23.90
N TYR A 585 -42.52 10.85 23.30
CA TYR A 585 -43.52 11.72 23.88
C TYR A 585 -43.96 11.28 25.29
N ARG A 586 -43.84 12.15 26.29
CA ARG A 586 -44.56 12.02 27.54
C ARG A 586 -45.17 13.37 27.93
N THR A 587 -46.46 13.32 28.03
CA THR A 587 -47.45 14.33 28.40
C THR A 587 -47.16 15.06 29.69
N ALA A 588 -47.38 16.36 29.68
CA ALA A 588 -47.36 17.27 30.78
C ALA A 588 -48.62 17.10 31.67
N VAL A 589 -48.43 17.14 32.99
CA VAL A 589 -49.47 17.48 33.97
C VAL A 589 -48.89 18.53 34.91
N PRO A 590 -49.59 19.62 35.21
CA PRO A 590 -49.11 20.75 36.00
C PRO A 590 -49.53 20.63 37.44
N THR A 591 -48.65 20.93 38.42
CA THR A 591 -49.10 21.26 39.77
C THR A 591 -48.22 22.33 40.42
N ARG A 592 -48.81 23.48 40.59
CA ARG A 592 -48.90 24.49 41.65
C ARG A 592 -47.70 24.65 42.62
N SER A 593 -47.27 25.91 42.67
CA SER A 593 -46.60 26.58 43.80
C SER A 593 -47.56 26.74 45.02
N PRO A 594 -47.01 26.98 46.22
CA PRO A 594 -47.06 28.32 46.81
C PRO A 594 -45.76 28.68 47.59
N LEU A 595 -45.27 29.85 47.46
CA LEU A 595 -45.35 31.14 48.14
C LEU A 595 -45.03 31.18 49.65
N LEU A 596 -44.11 32.14 50.00
CA LEU A 596 -43.91 32.91 51.24
C LEU A 596 -43.17 32.16 52.39
N SER A 597 -42.29 32.76 53.18
CA SER A 597 -41.99 34.15 53.56
C SER A 597 -40.75 34.19 54.48
N HIS A 598 -40.06 35.33 54.48
CA HIS A 598 -39.38 36.04 55.62
C HIS A 598 -38.71 35.23 56.72
N SER A 599 -37.54 35.53 57.21
CA SER A 599 -36.96 36.74 57.77
C SER A 599 -35.58 36.42 58.39
N GLU A 600 -34.66 37.35 58.24
CA GLU A 600 -33.83 37.97 59.28
C GLU A 600 -33.36 37.11 60.47
N THR A 601 -32.09 37.02 60.81
CA THR A 601 -31.27 37.92 61.60
C THR A 601 -29.97 37.23 62.03
N GLN A 602 -28.87 37.96 61.89
CA GLN A 602 -27.74 38.19 62.81
C GLN A 602 -27.26 37.11 63.84
N GLY A 603 -25.95 37.10 63.90
CA GLY A 603 -25.19 36.87 65.14
C GLY A 603 -24.10 35.83 64.94
N GLN A 604 -22.89 36.28 64.68
CA GLN A 604 -21.82 36.60 65.60
C GLN A 604 -21.26 35.40 66.45
N GLU A 605 -19.97 35.30 66.19
CA GLU A 605 -18.91 35.03 67.22
C GLU A 605 -18.54 33.58 67.57
N ASN A 606 -17.30 33.38 67.30
CA ASN A 606 -16.21 32.94 68.21
C ASN A 606 -15.92 31.49 68.49
N GLU A 607 -14.67 31.27 68.28
CA GLU A 607 -13.65 30.56 69.11
C GLU A 607 -13.68 29.04 69.19
N VAL A 608 -12.62 28.47 68.75
CA VAL A 608 -11.37 28.03 69.42
C VAL A 608 -11.36 26.55 69.84
N ILE A 609 -10.34 25.86 69.33
CA ILE A 609 -9.57 24.73 69.97
C ILE A 609 -10.22 23.35 70.05
N ALA A 610 -9.80 22.38 69.35
CA ALA A 610 -8.88 21.28 69.63
C ALA A 610 -8.61 20.45 68.39
#